data_d8d823529e316f7932e462ff12b10f2c
#
_entry.id   d8d823529e316f7932e462ff12b10f2c
#
_cell.length_a   1.000
_cell.length_b   1.000
_cell.length_c   1.000
_cell.angle_alpha   90.00
_cell.angle_beta   90.00
_cell.angle_gamma   90.00
#
_symmetry.space_group_name_H-M   'P 1'
#
loop_
_entity.id
_entity.type
_entity.pdbx_description
1 polymer ?
#
loop_
_entity_poly.entity_id
_entity_poly.type
_entity_poly.pdbx_seq_one_letter_code
_entity_poly.pdbx_strand_id
1 'polypeptide(L)'
;GSYILTVDPEPTTRSRVLDADGNLADQLWFAGLHRQLRIITETEVTTGRDNPYDYLPFERAGKLPLGYSAAERAALSSCLGGAEQPAVRAYADRFLEQIPAGMAVPQLLSELTARLSAEHRTIVRPEGAPYAPEVSLGTRDLSCRDLAVLFVAVCRILGIAARFVSGYQAGDPEQEHRDLHAWAEVYIPGGGWRGYDPTLGLAIADEHIAVAAAARPEDAAPVSGSFRGTGASAEISSAIQLTIGEDNSA
;
A
#
# COMPACT_ATOMS: atom_id res chain seq x y z
N GLY A 1 12.91 16.79 -3.52
CA GLY A 1 13.26 15.91 -2.40
C GLY A 1 14.65 15.33 -2.51
N SER A 2 15.17 14.80 -1.44
CA SER A 2 16.48 14.13 -1.36
C SER A 2 16.32 12.70 -0.89
N TYR A 3 17.30 11.84 -1.25
CA TYR A 3 17.36 10.45 -0.78
C TYR A 3 18.81 10.06 -0.52
N ILE A 4 19.11 9.66 0.70
CA ILE A 4 20.43 9.20 1.15
C ILE A 4 20.27 7.78 1.68
N LEU A 5 21.16 6.86 1.26
CA LEU A 5 21.23 5.50 1.74
C LEU A 5 22.61 5.21 2.31
N THR A 6 22.67 4.92 3.60
CA THR A 6 23.86 4.50 4.33
C THR A 6 23.75 3.03 4.71
N VAL A 7 24.80 2.26 4.46
CA VAL A 7 24.81 0.80 4.67
C VAL A 7 26.10 0.39 5.37
N ASP A 8 25.99 -0.39 6.45
CA ASP A 8 27.12 -0.95 7.19
C ASP A 8 26.87 -2.44 7.48
N PRO A 9 27.77 -3.35 7.06
CA PRO A 9 29.00 -3.11 6.31
C PRO A 9 28.73 -2.61 4.90
N GLU A 10 29.73 -1.96 4.30
CA GLU A 10 29.63 -1.48 2.93
C GLU A 10 29.40 -2.63 1.95
N PRO A 11 28.41 -2.53 1.04
CA PRO A 11 28.15 -3.59 0.09
C PRO A 11 29.29 -3.74 -0.91
N THR A 12 29.59 -4.97 -1.28
CA THR A 12 30.58 -5.27 -2.34
C THR A 12 30.15 -4.72 -3.69
N THR A 13 28.85 -4.70 -3.94
CA THR A 13 28.24 -4.16 -5.18
C THR A 13 26.89 -3.52 -4.83
N ARG A 14 26.62 -2.39 -5.49
CA ARG A 14 25.34 -1.70 -5.42
C ARG A 14 24.83 -1.41 -6.83
N SER A 15 23.55 -1.59 -7.05
CA SER A 15 22.85 -1.23 -8.28
C SER A 15 21.51 -0.60 -7.95
N ARG A 16 21.08 0.38 -8.73
CA ARG A 16 19.75 0.97 -8.63
C ARG A 16 18.94 0.57 -9.82
N VAL A 17 17.75 0.05 -9.58
CA VAL A 17 16.86 -0.51 -10.60
C VAL A 17 15.44 0.03 -10.44
N LEU A 18 14.73 0.12 -11.55
CA LEU A 18 13.28 0.27 -11.56
C LEU A 18 12.70 -1.13 -11.71
N ASP A 19 11.88 -1.55 -10.74
CA ASP A 19 11.24 -2.86 -10.80
C ASP A 19 10.03 -2.91 -11.76
N ALA A 20 9.39 -4.07 -11.88
CA ALA A 20 8.25 -4.26 -12.77
C ALA A 20 6.98 -3.49 -12.33
N ASP A 21 6.88 -3.13 -11.05
CA ASP A 21 5.77 -2.37 -10.49
C ASP A 21 6.03 -0.85 -10.51
N GLY A 22 7.23 -0.44 -10.96
CA GLY A 22 7.64 0.96 -11.06
C GLY A 22 8.31 1.53 -9.81
N ASN A 23 8.68 0.68 -8.84
CA ASN A 23 9.41 1.12 -7.66
C ASN A 23 10.90 1.26 -7.97
N LEU A 24 11.49 2.32 -7.45
CA LEU A 24 12.94 2.52 -7.51
C LEU A 24 13.60 1.80 -6.33
N ALA A 25 14.40 0.76 -6.61
CA ALA A 25 15.03 -0.07 -5.60
C ALA A 25 16.55 -0.04 -5.67
N ASP A 26 17.22 0.03 -4.52
CA ASP A 26 18.65 -0.20 -4.39
C ASP A 26 18.90 -1.69 -4.11
N GLN A 27 19.62 -2.36 -4.99
CA GLN A 27 20.06 -3.75 -4.82
C GLN A 27 21.49 -3.77 -4.28
N LEU A 28 21.69 -4.50 -3.19
CA LEU A 28 22.95 -4.55 -2.46
C LEU A 28 23.43 -6.00 -2.37
N TRP A 29 24.72 -6.21 -2.66
CA TRP A 29 25.37 -7.52 -2.51
C TRP A 29 26.49 -7.43 -1.50
N PHE A 30 26.58 -8.44 -0.66
CA PHE A 30 27.57 -8.55 0.39
C PHE A 30 28.38 -9.83 0.22
N ALA A 31 29.69 -9.78 0.49
CA ALA A 31 30.57 -10.92 0.52
C ALA A 31 31.20 -11.08 1.91
N GLY A 32 31.49 -12.33 2.29
CA GLY A 32 32.06 -12.64 3.60
C GLY A 32 31.02 -12.87 4.68
N LEU A 33 31.50 -13.01 5.93
CA LEU A 33 30.65 -13.24 7.10
C LEU A 33 30.40 -11.93 7.82
N HIS A 34 29.14 -11.63 8.06
CA HIS A 34 28.69 -10.45 8.79
C HIS A 34 27.87 -10.87 9.99
N ARG A 35 28.00 -10.16 11.11
CA ARG A 35 27.19 -10.37 12.32
C ARG A 35 26.00 -9.42 12.37
N GLN A 36 26.06 -8.33 11.62
CA GLN A 36 25.05 -7.30 11.57
C GLN A 36 25.04 -6.65 10.18
N LEU A 37 23.88 -6.26 9.74
CA LEU A 37 23.66 -5.37 8.60
C LEU A 37 22.81 -4.21 9.09
N ARG A 38 23.30 -2.99 8.93
CA ARG A 38 22.58 -1.76 9.26
C ARG A 38 22.30 -1.00 7.97
N ILE A 39 21.04 -0.66 7.75
CA ILE A 39 20.58 0.13 6.61
C ILE A 39 19.88 1.36 7.18
N ILE A 40 20.31 2.54 6.76
CA ILE A 40 19.69 3.82 7.12
C ILE A 40 19.29 4.52 5.83
N THR A 41 18.04 4.93 5.74
CA THR A 41 17.54 5.78 4.67
C THR A 41 17.09 7.11 5.26
N GLU A 42 17.54 8.20 4.64
CA GLU A 42 17.08 9.56 4.95
C GLU A 42 16.45 10.12 3.69
N THR A 43 15.18 10.53 3.80
CA THR A 43 14.41 10.98 2.64
C THR A 43 13.65 12.25 2.99
N GLU A 44 13.79 13.27 2.13
CA GLU A 44 13.00 14.49 2.19
C GLU A 44 11.97 14.45 1.05
N VAL A 45 10.70 14.59 1.38
CA VAL A 45 9.59 14.52 0.44
C VAL A 45 8.69 15.73 0.63
N THR A 46 8.29 16.36 -0.47
CA THR A 46 7.20 17.35 -0.48
C THR A 46 5.96 16.71 -1.05
N THR A 47 4.90 16.68 -0.28
CA THR A 47 3.57 16.23 -0.73
C THR A 47 2.82 17.43 -1.30
N GLY A 48 2.12 17.25 -2.40
CA GLY A 48 1.47 18.36 -3.10
C GLY A 48 0.00 18.13 -3.44
N ARG A 49 -0.61 17.10 -2.86
CA ARG A 49 -2.01 16.78 -3.10
C ARG A 49 -2.82 16.91 -1.82
N ASP A 50 -3.41 18.06 -1.60
CA ASP A 50 -4.30 18.35 -0.47
C ASP A 50 -5.74 17.80 -0.67
N ASN A 51 -6.17 17.62 -1.90
CA ASN A 51 -7.48 17.08 -2.25
C ASN A 51 -7.37 15.70 -2.93
N PRO A 52 -7.81 14.58 -2.28
CA PRO A 52 -7.73 13.25 -2.87
C PRO A 52 -8.60 13.07 -4.12
N TYR A 53 -9.57 13.97 -4.35
CA TYR A 53 -10.51 13.91 -5.46
C TYR A 53 -10.20 14.92 -6.58
N ASP A 54 -9.05 15.56 -6.56
CA ASP A 54 -8.59 16.48 -7.61
C ASP A 54 -8.18 15.71 -8.87
N TYR A 55 -9.19 15.17 -9.58
CA TYR A 55 -9.06 14.50 -10.86
C TYR A 55 -10.42 14.38 -11.57
N LEU A 56 -10.38 14.24 -12.88
CA LEU A 56 -11.56 14.01 -13.70
C LEU A 56 -11.52 12.58 -14.27
N PRO A 57 -12.34 11.65 -13.76
CA PRO A 57 -12.44 10.33 -14.34
C PRO A 57 -13.04 10.42 -15.75
N PHE A 58 -12.60 9.53 -16.65
CA PHE A 58 -13.31 9.39 -17.92
C PHE A 58 -14.75 8.94 -17.67
N GLU A 59 -15.68 9.31 -18.56
CA GLU A 59 -17.10 8.95 -18.42
C GLU A 59 -17.29 7.42 -18.22
N ARG A 60 -16.50 6.59 -18.93
CA ARG A 60 -16.49 5.13 -18.80
C ARG A 60 -16.01 4.60 -17.44
N ALA A 61 -15.48 5.47 -16.59
CA ALA A 61 -14.97 5.15 -15.25
C ALA A 61 -15.74 5.83 -14.12
N GLY A 62 -16.82 6.52 -14.44
CA GLY A 62 -17.63 7.23 -13.44
C GLY A 62 -18.44 6.30 -12.54
N LYS A 63 -18.80 5.10 -13.02
CA LYS A 63 -19.63 4.10 -12.33
C LYS A 63 -19.13 2.69 -12.60
N LEU A 64 -19.55 1.73 -11.77
CA LEU A 64 -19.30 0.30 -12.04
C LEU A 64 -20.20 -0.23 -13.17
N PRO A 65 -19.70 -1.16 -13.99
CA PRO A 65 -18.30 -1.64 -14.06
C PRO A 65 -17.40 -0.61 -14.70
N LEU A 66 -16.14 -0.51 -14.23
CA LEU A 66 -15.14 0.38 -14.82
C LEU A 66 -14.78 -0.03 -16.26
N GLY A 67 -14.86 0.93 -17.17
CA GLY A 67 -14.51 0.74 -18.57
C GLY A 67 -13.02 0.90 -18.84
N TYR A 68 -12.20 -0.09 -18.54
CA TYR A 68 -10.78 -0.10 -18.93
C TYR A 68 -10.62 -0.35 -20.43
N SER A 69 -9.78 0.43 -21.09
CA SER A 69 -9.33 0.14 -22.46
C SER A 69 -8.53 -1.17 -22.53
N ALA A 70 -8.31 -1.70 -23.72
CA ALA A 70 -7.51 -2.91 -23.91
C ALA A 70 -6.06 -2.73 -23.40
N ALA A 71 -5.47 -1.55 -23.61
CA ALA A 71 -4.13 -1.21 -23.13
C ALA A 71 -4.08 -1.13 -21.59
N GLU A 72 -5.06 -0.47 -20.96
CA GLU A 72 -5.18 -0.41 -19.50
C GLU A 72 -5.37 -1.81 -18.90
N ARG A 73 -6.23 -2.67 -19.48
CA ARG A 73 -6.42 -4.04 -19.01
C ARG A 73 -5.12 -4.86 -19.09
N ALA A 74 -4.36 -4.72 -20.15
CA ALA A 74 -3.08 -5.41 -20.31
C ALA A 74 -2.07 -4.94 -19.26
N ALA A 75 -1.92 -3.63 -19.09
CA ALA A 75 -0.99 -3.05 -18.12
C ALA A 75 -1.38 -3.33 -16.66
N LEU A 76 -2.67 -3.41 -16.36
CA LEU A 76 -3.21 -3.60 -15.01
C LEU A 76 -3.58 -5.05 -14.70
N SER A 77 -3.19 -6.01 -15.56
CA SER A 77 -3.64 -7.40 -15.45
C SER A 77 -3.35 -8.05 -14.09
N SER A 78 -2.19 -7.78 -13.50
CA SER A 78 -1.81 -8.24 -12.16
C SER A 78 -2.63 -7.59 -11.03
N CYS A 79 -3.16 -6.40 -11.28
CA CYS A 79 -3.96 -5.62 -10.33
C CYS A 79 -5.48 -5.82 -10.49
N LEU A 80 -5.93 -6.45 -11.58
CA LEU A 80 -7.34 -6.73 -11.89
C LEU A 80 -7.75 -8.17 -11.54
N GLY A 81 -6.80 -9.09 -11.49
CA GLY A 81 -7.03 -10.49 -11.24
C GLY A 81 -6.84 -10.87 -9.77
N GLY A 82 -7.34 -12.04 -9.42
CA GLY A 82 -7.15 -12.67 -8.12
C GLY A 82 -7.76 -14.07 -8.14
N ALA A 83 -7.39 -14.92 -7.16
CA ALA A 83 -8.06 -16.19 -6.96
C ALA A 83 -9.54 -15.96 -6.64
N GLU A 84 -10.41 -16.89 -7.01
CA GLU A 84 -11.78 -16.88 -6.53
C GLU A 84 -11.80 -16.98 -5.01
N GLN A 85 -12.49 -16.03 -4.38
CA GLN A 85 -12.61 -15.90 -2.95
C GLN A 85 -14.10 -15.77 -2.60
N PRO A 86 -14.82 -16.90 -2.41
CA PRO A 86 -16.28 -16.88 -2.26
C PRO A 86 -16.77 -15.98 -1.11
N ALA A 87 -16.07 -15.97 0.02
CA ALA A 87 -16.44 -15.12 1.16
C ALA A 87 -16.28 -13.63 0.85
N VAL A 88 -15.20 -13.25 0.16
CA VAL A 88 -14.96 -11.86 -0.24
C VAL A 88 -15.96 -11.42 -1.32
N ARG A 89 -16.30 -12.31 -2.26
CA ARG A 89 -17.37 -12.06 -3.24
C ARG A 89 -18.70 -11.82 -2.55
N ALA A 90 -19.09 -12.69 -1.62
CA ALA A 90 -20.33 -12.51 -0.87
C ALA A 90 -20.35 -11.22 -0.04
N TYR A 91 -19.20 -10.78 0.46
CA TYR A 91 -19.05 -9.46 1.10
C TYR A 91 -19.25 -8.32 0.10
N ALA A 92 -18.58 -8.38 -1.05
CA ALA A 92 -18.69 -7.38 -2.09
C ALA A 92 -20.13 -7.25 -2.63
N ASP A 93 -20.84 -8.38 -2.84
CA ASP A 93 -22.22 -8.40 -3.29
C ASP A 93 -23.16 -7.74 -2.25
N ARG A 94 -23.04 -8.10 -0.97
CA ARG A 94 -23.80 -7.45 0.13
C ARG A 94 -23.49 -5.97 0.25
N PHE A 95 -22.24 -5.57 0.04
CA PHE A 95 -21.85 -4.16 0.02
C PHE A 95 -22.59 -3.41 -1.08
N LEU A 96 -22.62 -3.96 -2.32
CA LEU A 96 -23.33 -3.33 -3.44
C LEU A 96 -24.84 -3.24 -3.23
N GLU A 97 -25.46 -4.22 -2.56
CA GLU A 97 -26.89 -4.19 -2.23
C GLU A 97 -27.27 -3.07 -1.25
N GLN A 98 -26.32 -2.62 -0.44
CA GLN A 98 -26.54 -1.61 0.61
C GLN A 98 -26.24 -0.18 0.19
N ILE A 99 -25.65 0.02 -0.99
CA ILE A 99 -25.36 1.35 -1.52
C ILE A 99 -26.33 1.73 -2.64
N PRO A 100 -26.57 3.03 -2.90
CA PRO A 100 -27.41 3.49 -4.01
C PRO A 100 -26.92 2.96 -5.36
N ALA A 101 -27.83 2.44 -6.17
CA ALA A 101 -27.51 1.97 -7.51
C ALA A 101 -26.93 3.12 -8.36
N GLY A 102 -25.82 2.83 -9.05
CA GLY A 102 -25.14 3.81 -9.90
C GLY A 102 -24.36 4.90 -9.13
N MET A 103 -24.00 4.64 -7.87
CA MET A 103 -23.09 5.48 -7.11
C MET A 103 -21.79 5.73 -7.90
N ALA A 104 -21.26 6.94 -7.84
CA ALA A 104 -20.00 7.28 -8.47
C ALA A 104 -18.84 6.51 -7.82
N VAL A 105 -17.87 6.06 -8.64
CA VAL A 105 -16.76 5.21 -8.15
C VAL A 105 -15.98 5.84 -7.00
N PRO A 106 -15.62 7.14 -7.01
CA PRO A 106 -14.93 7.74 -5.86
C PRO A 106 -15.73 7.66 -4.56
N GLN A 107 -17.06 7.89 -4.63
CA GLN A 107 -17.94 7.76 -3.46
C GLN A 107 -18.07 6.31 -2.98
N LEU A 108 -18.20 5.35 -3.92
CA LEU A 108 -18.23 3.92 -3.61
C LEU A 108 -16.97 3.47 -2.90
N LEU A 109 -15.80 3.91 -3.36
CA LEU A 109 -14.52 3.58 -2.75
C LEU A 109 -14.37 4.20 -1.36
N SER A 110 -14.82 5.43 -1.17
CA SER A 110 -14.83 6.08 0.15
C SER A 110 -15.77 5.37 1.12
N GLU A 111 -16.95 4.96 0.66
CA GLU A 111 -17.90 4.18 1.46
C GLU A 111 -17.34 2.81 1.85
N LEU A 112 -16.68 2.10 0.92
CA LEU A 112 -16.00 0.84 1.20
C LEU A 112 -14.90 1.03 2.24
N THR A 113 -14.09 2.08 2.09
CA THR A 113 -12.99 2.42 3.00
C THR A 113 -13.51 2.68 4.42
N ALA A 114 -14.51 3.55 4.54
CA ALA A 114 -15.12 3.88 5.83
C ALA A 114 -15.78 2.66 6.49
N ARG A 115 -16.42 1.81 5.70
CA ARG A 115 -17.07 0.58 6.19
C ARG A 115 -16.06 -0.40 6.75
N LEU A 116 -14.98 -0.70 6.04
CA LEU A 116 -13.94 -1.61 6.52
C LEU A 116 -13.29 -1.08 7.81
N SER A 117 -13.06 0.22 7.90
CA SER A 117 -12.58 0.86 9.13
C SER A 117 -13.55 0.69 10.30
N ALA A 118 -14.85 0.84 10.06
CA ALA A 118 -15.88 0.73 11.11
C ALA A 118 -16.16 -0.71 11.55
N GLU A 119 -16.02 -1.69 10.65
CA GLU A 119 -16.29 -3.10 10.94
C GLU A 119 -15.16 -3.78 11.71
N HIS A 120 -13.95 -3.23 11.67
CA HIS A 120 -12.77 -3.83 12.28
C HIS A 120 -12.09 -2.88 13.28
N ARG A 121 -11.42 -3.47 14.27
CA ARG A 121 -10.57 -2.72 15.19
C ARG A 121 -9.12 -2.82 14.73
N THR A 122 -8.48 -1.68 14.52
CA THR A 122 -7.07 -1.64 14.16
C THR A 122 -6.18 -1.99 15.34
N ILE A 123 -5.22 -2.88 15.11
CA ILE A 123 -4.17 -3.26 16.05
C ILE A 123 -2.79 -3.15 15.41
N VAL A 124 -1.78 -2.90 16.22
CA VAL A 124 -0.38 -3.07 15.80
C VAL A 124 -0.03 -4.56 15.89
N ARG A 125 0.39 -5.13 14.77
CA ARG A 125 0.89 -6.51 14.67
C ARG A 125 2.29 -6.47 14.08
N PRO A 126 3.36 -6.51 14.89
CA PRO A 126 4.74 -6.26 14.45
C PRO A 126 5.20 -7.24 13.38
N GLU A 127 4.82 -8.51 13.50
CA GLU A 127 5.33 -9.60 12.68
C GLU A 127 4.25 -10.32 11.86
N GLY A 128 4.70 -11.11 10.91
CA GLY A 128 3.90 -12.00 10.06
C GLY A 128 3.35 -11.34 8.81
N ALA A 129 3.05 -12.16 7.81
CA ALA A 129 2.40 -11.74 6.58
C ALA A 129 0.98 -11.22 6.84
N PRO A 130 0.38 -10.46 5.91
CA PRO A 130 -1.04 -10.12 5.96
C PRO A 130 -1.89 -11.40 6.05
N TYR A 131 -3.02 -11.31 6.75
CA TYR A 131 -4.01 -12.38 6.70
C TYR A 131 -4.61 -12.52 5.29
N ALA A 132 -5.00 -13.74 4.92
CA ALA A 132 -5.82 -13.94 3.73
C ALA A 132 -7.14 -13.16 3.88
N PRO A 133 -7.70 -12.58 2.79
CA PRO A 133 -8.90 -11.76 2.87
C PRO A 133 -10.10 -12.45 3.54
N GLU A 134 -10.30 -13.76 3.31
CA GLU A 134 -11.37 -14.52 3.96
C GLU A 134 -11.18 -14.62 5.48
N VAL A 135 -9.93 -14.73 5.94
CA VAL A 135 -9.61 -14.74 7.37
C VAL A 135 -9.87 -13.35 7.97
N SER A 136 -9.49 -12.30 7.25
CA SER A 136 -9.73 -10.92 7.69
C SER A 136 -11.22 -10.62 7.87
N LEU A 137 -12.10 -11.10 6.98
CA LEU A 137 -13.54 -10.93 7.10
C LEU A 137 -14.12 -11.56 8.38
N GLY A 138 -13.51 -12.63 8.88
CA GLY A 138 -13.93 -13.30 10.12
C GLY A 138 -13.24 -12.79 11.38
N THR A 139 -12.34 -11.82 11.27
CA THR A 139 -11.47 -11.35 12.35
C THR A 139 -11.81 -9.90 12.71
N ARG A 140 -12.03 -9.62 13.99
CA ARG A 140 -12.34 -8.27 14.45
C ARG A 140 -11.08 -7.37 14.50
N ASP A 141 -9.96 -7.92 14.92
CA ASP A 141 -8.72 -7.21 15.20
C ASP A 141 -7.76 -7.39 14.02
N LEU A 142 -7.58 -6.35 13.22
CA LEU A 142 -6.77 -6.36 12.00
C LEU A 142 -5.66 -5.30 12.06
N SER A 143 -4.52 -5.62 11.46
CA SER A 143 -3.47 -4.62 11.20
C SER A 143 -3.74 -3.86 9.90
N CYS A 144 -3.05 -2.74 9.70
CA CYS A 144 -3.16 -1.93 8.46
C CYS A 144 -2.94 -2.78 7.21
N ARG A 145 -1.96 -3.70 7.21
CA ARG A 145 -1.70 -4.58 6.07
C ARG A 145 -2.82 -5.59 5.80
N ASP A 146 -3.53 -6.06 6.83
CA ASP A 146 -4.66 -6.97 6.68
C ASP A 146 -5.85 -6.25 6.03
N LEU A 147 -6.14 -5.03 6.50
CA LEU A 147 -7.18 -4.17 5.95
C LEU A 147 -6.88 -3.75 4.51
N ALA A 148 -5.62 -3.39 4.21
CA ALA A 148 -5.22 -3.05 2.86
C ALA A 148 -5.40 -4.22 1.88
N VAL A 149 -4.99 -5.43 2.27
CA VAL A 149 -5.16 -6.65 1.46
C VAL A 149 -6.64 -7.00 1.27
N LEU A 150 -7.47 -6.86 2.29
CA LEU A 150 -8.91 -7.08 2.20
C LEU A 150 -9.56 -6.06 1.25
N PHE A 151 -9.23 -4.77 1.37
CA PHE A 151 -9.72 -3.72 0.48
C PHE A 151 -9.35 -4.01 -0.98
N VAL A 152 -8.07 -4.35 -1.24
CA VAL A 152 -7.58 -4.73 -2.58
C VAL A 152 -8.38 -5.90 -3.14
N ALA A 153 -8.64 -6.94 -2.34
CA ALA A 153 -9.39 -8.12 -2.77
C ALA A 153 -10.83 -7.78 -3.13
N VAL A 154 -11.52 -6.96 -2.32
CA VAL A 154 -12.88 -6.49 -2.63
C VAL A 154 -12.89 -5.66 -3.91
N CYS A 155 -11.98 -4.71 -4.08
CA CYS A 155 -11.87 -3.90 -5.29
C CYS A 155 -11.70 -4.77 -6.55
N ARG A 156 -10.82 -5.77 -6.50
CA ARG A 156 -10.59 -6.67 -7.65
C ARG A 156 -11.81 -7.51 -8.00
N ILE A 157 -12.56 -7.96 -7.00
CA ILE A 157 -13.85 -8.66 -7.22
C ILE A 157 -14.87 -7.73 -7.90
N LEU A 158 -14.88 -6.44 -7.55
CA LEU A 158 -15.70 -5.41 -8.19
C LEU A 158 -15.18 -5.00 -9.59
N GLY A 159 -14.11 -5.61 -10.06
CA GLY A 159 -13.49 -5.29 -11.35
C GLY A 159 -12.70 -3.98 -11.34
N ILE A 160 -12.29 -3.51 -10.17
CA ILE A 160 -11.45 -2.32 -9.98
C ILE A 160 -10.01 -2.77 -9.82
N ALA A 161 -9.10 -2.26 -10.68
CA ALA A 161 -7.68 -2.53 -10.54
C ALA A 161 -7.17 -1.91 -9.24
N ALA A 162 -6.57 -2.74 -8.38
CA ALA A 162 -6.10 -2.33 -7.08
C ALA A 162 -4.74 -2.96 -6.75
N ARG A 163 -3.90 -2.23 -5.98
CA ARG A 163 -2.59 -2.68 -5.53
C ARG A 163 -2.35 -2.32 -4.07
N PHE A 164 -1.44 -3.04 -3.46
CA PHE A 164 -0.98 -2.82 -2.10
C PHE A 164 0.13 -1.78 -2.09
N VAL A 165 0.17 -0.95 -1.05
CA VAL A 165 1.20 0.09 -0.86
C VAL A 165 1.76 -0.02 0.56
N SER A 166 3.07 0.04 0.67
CA SER A 166 3.80 0.26 1.93
C SER A 166 4.37 1.66 1.96
N GLY A 167 4.36 2.28 3.12
CA GLY A 167 4.92 3.63 3.25
C GLY A 167 4.79 4.20 4.65
N TYR A 168 4.77 5.50 4.74
CA TYR A 168 4.66 6.24 5.99
C TYR A 168 3.40 7.10 5.97
N GLN A 169 2.80 7.26 7.14
CA GLN A 169 1.66 8.15 7.37
C GLN A 169 2.05 9.18 8.43
N ALA A 170 1.71 10.43 8.21
CA ALA A 170 2.08 11.54 9.08
C ALA A 170 1.62 11.33 10.53
N GLY A 171 0.36 10.91 10.73
CA GLY A 171 -0.20 10.58 12.03
C GLY A 171 -0.17 11.73 13.03
N ASP A 172 -0.30 11.39 14.29
CA ASP A 172 -0.23 12.34 15.39
C ASP A 172 1.21 12.86 15.54
N PRO A 173 1.47 14.17 15.41
CA PRO A 173 2.80 14.75 15.56
C PRO A 173 3.45 14.48 16.94
N GLU A 174 2.64 14.25 17.98
CA GLU A 174 3.12 13.97 19.35
C GLU A 174 3.55 12.51 19.56
N GLN A 175 3.30 11.63 18.58
CA GLN A 175 3.68 10.24 18.68
C GLN A 175 5.19 10.05 18.38
N GLU A 176 5.96 9.65 19.39
CA GLU A 176 7.42 9.45 19.29
C GLU A 176 7.81 8.27 18.39
N HIS A 177 7.00 7.21 18.37
CA HIS A 177 7.29 6.01 17.59
C HIS A 177 6.36 5.91 16.40
N ARG A 178 6.95 5.70 15.24
CA ARG A 178 6.25 5.48 13.98
C ARG A 178 6.47 4.06 13.51
N ASP A 179 5.41 3.48 12.99
CA ASP A 179 5.45 2.18 12.32
C ASP A 179 5.34 2.37 10.81
N LEU A 180 5.85 1.38 10.08
CA LEU A 180 5.55 1.26 8.67
C LEU A 180 4.03 1.08 8.50
N HIS A 181 3.45 1.86 7.61
CA HIS A 181 2.03 1.83 7.33
C HIS A 181 1.73 1.15 6.00
N ALA A 182 0.50 0.66 5.85
CA ALA A 182 0.04 0.03 4.62
C ALA A 182 -1.37 0.49 4.28
N TRP A 183 -1.61 0.68 2.97
CA TRP A 183 -2.90 1.06 2.40
C TRP A 183 -3.09 0.45 1.02
N ALA A 184 -4.14 0.82 0.35
CA ALA A 184 -4.42 0.40 -1.02
C ALA A 184 -4.41 1.57 -2.00
N GLU A 185 -4.03 1.31 -3.23
CA GLU A 185 -4.29 2.19 -4.36
C GLU A 185 -5.17 1.51 -5.39
N VAL A 186 -6.05 2.28 -5.99
CA VAL A 186 -6.91 1.86 -7.09
C VAL A 186 -6.64 2.68 -8.34
N TYR A 187 -6.70 2.06 -9.51
CA TYR A 187 -6.54 2.77 -10.78
C TYR A 187 -7.89 3.17 -11.35
N ILE A 188 -8.08 4.47 -11.48
CA ILE A 188 -9.29 5.06 -12.08
C ILE A 188 -8.92 5.62 -13.45
N PRO A 189 -9.50 5.12 -14.56
CA PRO A 189 -9.26 5.68 -15.89
C PRO A 189 -9.56 7.19 -15.93
N GLY A 190 -8.54 7.98 -16.32
CA GLY A 190 -8.56 9.46 -16.25
C GLY A 190 -8.07 10.02 -14.90
N GLY A 191 -8.16 9.26 -13.82
CA GLY A 191 -7.68 9.65 -12.49
C GLY A 191 -6.28 9.12 -12.15
N GLY A 192 -5.85 8.00 -12.77
CA GLY A 192 -4.62 7.29 -12.40
C GLY A 192 -4.75 6.54 -11.06
N TRP A 193 -3.64 6.26 -10.42
CA TRP A 193 -3.60 5.62 -9.12
C TRP A 193 -4.05 6.59 -8.02
N ARG A 194 -5.01 6.15 -7.18
CA ARG A 194 -5.59 6.90 -6.06
C ARG A 194 -5.57 6.05 -4.80
N GLY A 195 -5.06 6.64 -3.71
CA GLY A 195 -4.90 5.96 -2.43
C GLY A 195 -6.18 5.97 -1.59
N TYR A 196 -6.41 4.85 -0.90
CA TYR A 196 -7.47 4.67 0.10
C TYR A 196 -6.91 3.91 1.29
N ASP A 197 -7.12 4.47 2.48
CA ASP A 197 -6.65 3.89 3.73
C ASP A 197 -7.81 3.32 4.56
N PRO A 198 -8.04 2.01 4.49
CA PRO A 198 -9.11 1.38 5.26
C PRO A 198 -8.82 1.29 6.77
N THR A 199 -7.60 1.63 7.22
CA THR A 199 -7.27 1.76 8.64
C THR A 199 -7.87 3.03 9.23
N LEU A 200 -7.75 4.12 8.48
CA LEU A 200 -8.23 5.45 8.86
C LEU A 200 -9.64 5.74 8.32
N GLY A 201 -10.14 4.93 7.38
CA GLY A 201 -11.46 5.10 6.78
C GLY A 201 -11.55 6.25 5.77
N LEU A 202 -10.44 6.65 5.13
CA LEU A 202 -10.38 7.85 4.28
C LEU A 202 -9.66 7.61 2.94
N ALA A 203 -9.93 8.50 1.98
CA ALA A 203 -9.14 8.66 0.78
C ALA A 203 -7.87 9.48 1.08
N ILE A 204 -6.76 9.09 0.49
CA ILE A 204 -5.43 9.63 0.79
C ILE A 204 -5.19 10.95 0.04
N ALA A 205 -4.75 11.96 0.78
CA ALA A 205 -4.27 13.25 0.29
C ALA A 205 -2.74 13.37 0.45
N ASP A 206 -2.27 14.29 1.29
CA ASP A 206 -0.86 14.67 1.46
C ASP A 206 -0.16 14.05 2.69
N GLU A 207 -0.91 13.39 3.57
CA GLU A 207 -0.35 12.83 4.80
C GLU A 207 0.31 11.44 4.64
N HIS A 208 0.35 10.89 3.43
CA HIS A 208 0.90 9.56 3.15
C HIS A 208 2.03 9.63 2.14
N ILE A 209 3.13 8.96 2.45
CA ILE A 209 4.32 8.87 1.60
C ILE A 209 4.51 7.40 1.21
N ALA A 210 4.24 7.07 -0.06
CA ALA A 210 4.45 5.73 -0.59
C ALA A 210 5.94 5.42 -0.75
N VAL A 211 6.37 4.26 -0.25
CA VAL A 211 7.74 3.75 -0.41
C VAL A 211 7.77 2.69 -1.50
N ALA A 212 6.82 1.76 -1.48
CA ALA A 212 6.69 0.73 -2.50
C ALA A 212 5.22 0.39 -2.74
N ALA A 213 4.87 0.11 -4.01
CA ALA A 213 3.54 -0.30 -4.41
C ALA A 213 3.63 -1.49 -5.35
N ALA A 214 2.83 -2.54 -5.13
CA ALA A 214 2.82 -3.72 -5.97
C ALA A 214 1.46 -4.43 -5.97
N ALA A 215 1.24 -5.28 -6.98
CA ALA A 215 0.03 -6.08 -7.06
C ALA A 215 -0.12 -7.06 -5.89
N ARG A 216 0.99 -7.52 -5.30
CA ARG A 216 1.05 -8.42 -4.15
C ARG A 216 1.77 -7.74 -2.98
N PRO A 217 1.33 -7.94 -1.73
CA PRO A 217 1.92 -7.29 -0.57
C PRO A 217 3.40 -7.66 -0.33
N GLU A 218 3.81 -8.88 -0.67
CA GLU A 218 5.20 -9.33 -0.54
C GLU A 218 6.16 -8.59 -1.48
N ASP A 219 5.69 -8.14 -2.64
CA ASP A 219 6.48 -7.39 -3.61
C ASP A 219 6.57 -5.88 -3.26
N ALA A 220 5.72 -5.40 -2.35
CA ALA A 220 5.75 -4.05 -1.82
C ALA A 220 6.47 -3.94 -0.45
N ALA A 221 7.26 -4.94 -0.08
CA ALA A 221 8.08 -4.88 1.12
C ALA A 221 9.21 -3.83 0.95
N PRO A 222 9.36 -2.84 1.86
CA PRO A 222 10.38 -1.80 1.73
C PRO A 222 11.81 -2.33 1.78
N VAL A 223 12.00 -3.47 2.46
CA VAL A 223 13.27 -4.19 2.53
C VAL A 223 12.99 -5.67 2.36
N SER A 224 13.71 -6.31 1.47
CA SER A 224 13.70 -7.75 1.27
C SER A 224 15.11 -8.25 1.00
N GLY A 225 15.40 -9.51 1.31
CA GLY A 225 16.71 -10.06 1.06
C GLY A 225 16.84 -11.51 1.50
N SER A 226 17.99 -12.08 1.18
CA SER A 226 18.35 -13.44 1.61
C SER A 226 19.81 -13.49 2.04
N PHE A 227 20.12 -14.42 2.93
CA PHE A 227 21.48 -14.71 3.35
C PHE A 227 21.71 -16.21 3.30
N ARG A 228 22.98 -16.61 3.26
CA ARG A 228 23.39 -18.01 3.26
C ARG A 228 24.31 -18.27 4.44
N GLY A 229 24.14 -19.41 5.10
CA GLY A 229 25.00 -19.86 6.17
C GLY A 229 24.42 -21.10 6.85
N THR A 230 25.28 -22.08 7.20
CA THR A 230 24.85 -23.26 7.95
C THR A 230 24.56 -22.87 9.40
N GLY A 231 23.29 -23.04 9.82
CA GLY A 231 22.84 -22.68 11.17
C GLY A 231 22.74 -21.16 11.41
N ALA A 232 22.74 -20.35 10.34
CA ALA A 232 22.55 -18.91 10.46
C ALA A 232 21.07 -18.57 10.67
N SER A 233 20.81 -17.62 11.56
CA SER A 233 19.53 -16.98 11.77
C SER A 233 19.69 -15.45 11.67
N ALA A 234 18.60 -14.74 11.39
CA ALA A 234 18.59 -13.28 11.42
C ALA A 234 17.37 -12.78 12.18
N GLU A 235 17.58 -11.72 12.91
CA GLU A 235 16.54 -10.92 13.55
C GLU A 235 16.56 -9.54 12.92
N ILE A 236 15.40 -8.98 12.66
CA ILE A 236 15.25 -7.65 12.05
C ILE A 236 14.57 -6.74 13.08
N SER A 237 15.17 -5.58 13.31
CA SER A 237 14.55 -4.49 14.05
C SER A 237 14.54 -3.23 13.17
N SER A 238 13.52 -2.41 13.30
CA SER A 238 13.41 -1.14 12.57
C SER A 238 13.01 -0.01 13.51
N ALA A 239 13.44 1.20 13.17
CA ALA A 239 12.99 2.42 13.83
C ALA A 239 12.73 3.46 12.74
N ILE A 240 11.63 4.21 12.89
CA ILE A 240 11.20 5.22 11.94
C ILE A 240 11.10 6.54 12.69
N GLN A 241 11.75 7.56 12.14
CA GLN A 241 11.62 8.93 12.60
C GLN A 241 11.03 9.76 11.46
N LEU A 242 9.93 10.43 11.72
CA LEU A 242 9.25 11.31 10.78
C LEU A 242 9.23 12.72 11.35
N THR A 243 9.69 13.69 10.57
CA THR A 243 9.60 15.11 10.90
C THR A 243 8.72 15.79 9.87
N ILE A 244 7.71 16.50 10.33
CA ILE A 244 6.80 17.27 9.48
C ILE A 244 7.23 18.73 9.57
N GLY A 245 7.61 19.30 8.43
CA GLY A 245 7.93 20.72 8.30
C GLY A 245 6.84 21.45 7.52
N GLU A 246 6.55 22.69 7.86
CA GLU A 246 5.76 23.58 7.00
C GLU A 246 6.62 24.01 5.81
N ASP A 247 6.06 23.94 4.61
CA ASP A 247 6.72 24.49 3.42
C ASP A 247 6.72 26.02 3.51
N ASN A 248 7.87 26.60 3.86
CA ASN A 248 8.07 28.05 3.91
C ASN A 248 8.39 28.66 2.53
N SER A 249 8.15 27.95 1.44
CA SER A 249 8.33 28.47 0.07
C SER A 249 7.04 29.17 -0.39
N ALA A 250 6.86 30.43 0.03
CA ALA A 250 5.92 31.38 -0.54
C ALA A 250 6.62 32.32 -1.54
#